data_ad319801c095247b08f77b4991d43afc
#
_entry.id   ad319801c095247b08f77b4991d43afc
#
_cell.length_a   1.000
_cell.length_b   1.000
_cell.length_c   1.000
_cell.angle_alpha   90.00
_cell.angle_beta   90.00
_cell.angle_gamma   90.00
#
_symmetry.space_group_name_H-M   'P 1'
#
loop_
_entity.id
_entity.type
_entity.pdbx_description
1 polymer ?
#
loop_
_entity_poly.entity_id
_entity_poly.type
_entity_poly.pdbx_seq_one_letter_code
_entity_poly.pdbx_strand_id
1 'polypeptide(L)'
;REISSDAGGVDAAVGRILENLGVRRRGFTIRVRSALPRAMGLGSSAAFAVAIVRAFDRLLGLSLDDERVNEIAFDCEKLAHGNPSGVDNTLATFARPMLFCKGDSFQVEELELGRIPPIVIACGHQPGVTHEQVAGVRARFEAQPTAYAAIFDQIDGLSLAGAKALVAGEYAELGQLMNICQGLLNALGVSTPELERMVEIARQAGAAGAKL
;
A
#
# COMPACT_ATOMS: atom_id res chain seq x y z
N ARG A 1 -0.31 -13.68 -17.59
CA ARG A 1 -0.03 -12.76 -18.69
C ARG A 1 1.47 -12.59 -18.78
N GLU A 2 2.08 -12.91 -19.90
CA GLU A 2 3.48 -12.58 -20.17
C GLU A 2 3.58 -11.06 -20.33
N ILE A 3 4.51 -10.44 -19.62
CA ILE A 3 4.80 -9.03 -19.80
C ILE A 3 5.92 -8.99 -20.84
N SER A 4 5.61 -8.47 -22.03
CA SER A 4 6.62 -8.14 -23.02
C SER A 4 7.36 -6.87 -22.60
N SER A 5 8.59 -6.70 -23.04
CA SER A 5 9.54 -5.63 -22.67
C SER A 5 9.11 -4.19 -23.00
N ASP A 6 7.93 -3.97 -23.55
CA ASP A 6 7.43 -2.63 -23.92
C ASP A 6 6.85 -1.81 -22.76
N ALA A 7 6.88 -2.34 -21.53
CA ALA A 7 6.46 -1.60 -20.35
C ALA A 7 7.67 -0.93 -19.68
N GLY A 8 8.06 0.24 -20.15
CA GLY A 8 9.25 0.98 -19.69
C GLY A 8 9.43 1.11 -18.16
N GLY A 9 8.36 1.00 -17.37
CA GLY A 9 8.44 0.98 -15.91
C GLY A 9 8.95 -0.33 -15.32
N VAL A 10 8.60 -1.47 -15.92
CA VAL A 10 9.05 -2.80 -15.44
C VAL A 10 10.55 -2.99 -15.70
N ASP A 11 11.02 -2.61 -16.88
CA ASP A 11 12.45 -2.70 -17.23
C ASP A 11 13.30 -1.79 -16.34
N ALA A 12 12.82 -0.60 -16.00
CA ALA A 12 13.49 0.32 -15.09
C ALA A 12 13.57 -0.25 -13.68
N ALA A 13 12.48 -0.84 -13.16
CA ALA A 13 12.46 -1.47 -11.84
C ALA A 13 13.41 -2.67 -11.78
N VAL A 14 13.38 -3.57 -12.77
CA VAL A 14 14.32 -4.70 -12.85
C VAL A 14 15.76 -4.21 -12.97
N GLY A 15 16.02 -3.18 -13.77
CA GLY A 15 17.33 -2.55 -13.88
C GLY A 15 17.85 -2.06 -12.53
N ARG A 16 17.01 -1.34 -11.78
CA ARG A 16 17.35 -0.84 -10.45
C ARG A 16 17.65 -1.98 -9.46
N ILE A 17 16.84 -3.05 -9.48
CA ILE A 17 17.09 -4.23 -8.66
C ILE A 17 18.45 -4.84 -8.96
N LEU A 18 18.77 -5.06 -10.23
CA LEU A 18 20.05 -5.63 -10.63
C LEU A 18 21.24 -4.74 -10.24
N GLU A 19 21.11 -3.42 -10.35
CA GLU A 19 22.10 -2.44 -9.86
C GLU A 19 22.33 -2.55 -8.37
N ASN A 20 21.26 -2.57 -7.57
CA ASN A 20 21.33 -2.71 -6.11
C ASN A 20 21.95 -4.05 -5.67
N LEU A 21 21.76 -5.11 -6.45
CA LEU A 21 22.34 -6.44 -6.22
C LEU A 21 23.75 -6.59 -6.77
N GLY A 22 24.31 -5.58 -7.45
CA GLY A 22 25.62 -5.65 -8.12
C GLY A 22 25.66 -6.65 -9.29
N VAL A 23 24.50 -7.00 -9.85
CA VAL A 23 24.37 -8.01 -10.90
C VAL A 23 24.42 -7.35 -12.26
N ARG A 24 25.36 -7.79 -13.12
CA ARG A 24 25.38 -7.36 -14.52
C ARG A 24 24.21 -7.97 -15.28
N ARG A 25 23.52 -7.17 -16.09
CA ARG A 25 22.46 -7.63 -16.99
C ARG A 25 23.01 -8.71 -17.93
N ARG A 26 22.63 -9.98 -17.74
CA ARG A 26 23.02 -11.09 -18.60
C ARG A 26 21.86 -12.10 -18.68
N GLY A 27 21.25 -12.19 -19.88
CA GLY A 27 20.52 -13.38 -20.34
C GLY A 27 19.44 -13.96 -19.42
N PHE A 28 18.83 -13.16 -18.55
CA PHE A 28 17.73 -13.62 -17.72
C PHE A 28 16.40 -13.51 -18.46
N THR A 29 15.59 -14.54 -18.36
CA THR A 29 14.17 -14.48 -18.73
C THR A 29 13.35 -14.44 -17.46
N ILE A 30 12.63 -13.34 -17.24
CA ILE A 30 11.78 -13.15 -16.07
C ILE A 30 10.32 -13.35 -16.49
N ARG A 31 9.65 -14.33 -15.89
CA ARG A 31 8.23 -14.58 -16.08
C ARG A 31 7.47 -14.25 -14.81
N VAL A 32 6.61 -13.25 -14.89
CA VAL A 32 5.78 -12.83 -13.77
C VAL A 32 4.34 -13.30 -13.96
N ARG A 33 3.79 -13.99 -12.95
CA ARG A 33 2.38 -14.35 -12.88
C ARG A 33 1.80 -13.68 -11.64
N SER A 34 0.84 -12.80 -11.81
CA SER A 34 0.18 -12.11 -10.71
C SER A 34 -1.31 -12.42 -10.70
N ALA A 35 -1.83 -12.75 -9.52
CA ALA A 35 -3.26 -12.78 -9.23
C ALA A 35 -3.80 -11.42 -8.79
N LEU A 36 -2.90 -10.48 -8.39
CA LEU A 36 -3.31 -9.14 -7.96
C LEU A 36 -3.72 -8.31 -9.17
N PRO A 37 -4.88 -7.63 -9.12
CA PRO A 37 -5.23 -6.65 -10.12
C PRO A 37 -4.25 -5.47 -10.08
N ARG A 38 -3.93 -4.93 -11.26
CA ARG A 38 -2.96 -3.81 -11.38
C ARG A 38 -3.64 -2.48 -11.11
N ALA A 39 -2.94 -1.57 -10.47
CA ALA A 39 -3.37 -0.18 -10.23
C ALA A 39 -4.71 -0.05 -9.46
N MET A 40 -5.01 -1.01 -8.59
CA MET A 40 -6.21 -1.01 -7.73
C MET A 40 -5.90 -0.74 -6.25
N GLY A 41 -4.77 -0.12 -5.95
CA GLY A 41 -4.39 0.22 -4.57
C GLY A 41 -3.97 -0.97 -3.70
N LEU A 42 -3.67 -2.13 -4.30
CA LEU A 42 -3.31 -3.35 -3.56
C LEU A 42 -1.79 -3.58 -3.48
N GLY A 43 -0.97 -2.55 -3.61
CA GLY A 43 0.49 -2.65 -3.50
C GLY A 43 1.13 -3.57 -4.55
N SER A 44 0.51 -3.75 -5.73
CA SER A 44 1.00 -4.70 -6.75
C SER A 44 2.39 -4.34 -7.29
N SER A 45 2.78 -3.07 -7.29
CA SER A 45 4.12 -2.61 -7.68
C SER A 45 5.18 -3.08 -6.69
N ALA A 46 4.95 -2.82 -5.41
CA ALA A 46 5.84 -3.24 -4.33
C ALA A 46 5.95 -4.77 -4.24
N ALA A 47 4.83 -5.48 -4.34
CA ALA A 47 4.81 -6.95 -4.36
C ALA A 47 5.62 -7.52 -5.54
N PHE A 48 5.55 -6.87 -6.71
CA PHE A 48 6.39 -7.21 -7.87
C PHE A 48 7.87 -7.01 -7.56
N ALA A 49 8.26 -5.84 -7.02
CA ALA A 49 9.66 -5.55 -6.69
C ALA A 49 10.22 -6.56 -5.68
N VAL A 50 9.52 -6.82 -4.58
CA VAL A 50 9.91 -7.79 -3.55
C VAL A 50 10.05 -9.20 -4.16
N ALA A 51 9.10 -9.63 -4.99
CA ALA A 51 9.16 -10.95 -5.62
C ALA A 51 10.38 -11.11 -6.54
N ILE A 52 10.73 -10.06 -7.29
CA ILE A 52 11.92 -10.08 -8.16
C ILE A 52 13.22 -10.09 -7.34
N VAL A 53 13.31 -9.27 -6.28
CA VAL A 53 14.48 -9.26 -5.39
C VAL A 53 14.69 -10.65 -4.78
N ARG A 54 13.65 -11.26 -4.22
CA ARG A 54 13.73 -12.61 -3.63
C ARG A 54 14.03 -13.71 -4.66
N ALA A 55 13.56 -13.55 -5.90
CA ALA A 55 13.89 -14.49 -6.98
C ALA A 55 15.39 -14.42 -7.34
N PHE A 56 15.98 -13.24 -7.42
CA PHE A 56 17.41 -13.07 -7.63
C PHE A 56 18.24 -13.50 -6.42
N ASP A 57 17.78 -13.19 -5.20
CA ASP A 57 18.41 -13.66 -3.98
C ASP A 57 18.57 -15.18 -3.99
N ARG A 58 17.49 -15.91 -4.26
CA ARG A 58 17.52 -17.39 -4.36
C ARG A 58 18.38 -17.89 -5.51
N LEU A 59 18.28 -17.25 -6.69
CA LEU A 59 19.02 -17.66 -7.89
C LEU A 59 20.53 -17.51 -7.70
N LEU A 60 20.96 -16.48 -7.00
CA LEU A 60 22.36 -16.10 -6.87
C LEU A 60 22.96 -16.49 -5.51
N GLY A 61 22.14 -16.97 -4.56
CA GLY A 61 22.58 -17.38 -3.22
C GLY A 61 23.10 -16.20 -2.39
N LEU A 62 22.45 -15.02 -2.46
CA LEU A 62 22.94 -13.81 -1.82
C LEU A 62 22.67 -13.77 -0.31
N SER A 63 21.68 -14.55 0.16
CA SER A 63 21.27 -14.61 1.59
C SER A 63 20.88 -13.25 2.16
N LEU A 64 20.04 -12.52 1.43
CA LEU A 64 19.54 -11.21 1.86
C LEU A 64 18.57 -11.35 3.04
N ASP A 65 18.72 -10.50 4.04
CA ASP A 65 17.71 -10.33 5.08
C ASP A 65 16.50 -9.52 4.55
N ASP A 66 15.44 -9.50 5.34
CA ASP A 66 14.19 -8.83 4.98
C ASP A 66 14.40 -7.31 4.88
N GLU A 67 15.24 -6.73 5.71
CA GLU A 67 15.58 -5.32 5.72
C GLU A 67 16.21 -4.92 4.38
N ARG A 68 17.17 -5.70 3.88
CA ARG A 68 17.82 -5.42 2.60
C ARG A 68 16.86 -5.60 1.43
N VAL A 69 15.99 -6.60 1.48
CA VAL A 69 14.91 -6.78 0.48
C VAL A 69 13.99 -5.56 0.46
N ASN A 70 13.58 -5.08 1.64
CA ASN A 70 12.73 -3.91 1.79
C ASN A 70 13.36 -2.63 1.23
N GLU A 71 14.64 -2.38 1.53
CA GLU A 71 15.39 -1.24 0.99
C GLU A 71 15.42 -1.23 -0.55
N ILE A 72 15.74 -2.37 -1.16
CA ILE A 72 15.78 -2.49 -2.63
C ILE A 72 14.40 -2.28 -3.24
N ALA A 73 13.35 -2.86 -2.63
CA ALA A 73 11.98 -2.66 -3.08
C ALA A 73 11.54 -1.19 -2.94
N PHE A 74 11.93 -0.51 -1.86
CA PHE A 74 11.65 0.91 -1.67
C PHE A 74 12.32 1.79 -2.73
N ASP A 75 13.54 1.45 -3.15
CA ASP A 75 14.21 2.16 -4.24
C ASP A 75 13.47 2.01 -5.58
N CYS A 76 12.82 0.86 -5.81
CA CYS A 76 11.96 0.69 -6.98
C CYS A 76 10.69 1.54 -6.90
N GLU A 77 10.07 1.62 -5.71
CA GLU A 77 8.91 2.47 -5.49
C GLU A 77 9.24 3.97 -5.70
N LYS A 78 10.42 4.44 -5.31
CA LYS A 78 10.88 5.80 -5.62
C LYS A 78 10.94 6.08 -7.12
N LEU A 79 11.37 5.11 -7.92
CA LEU A 79 11.39 5.26 -9.39
C LEU A 79 9.98 5.37 -9.97
N ALA A 80 9.03 4.59 -9.44
CA ALA A 80 7.66 4.54 -9.95
C ALA A 80 6.81 5.74 -9.47
N HIS A 81 7.01 6.19 -8.22
CA HIS A 81 6.11 7.11 -7.54
C HIS A 81 6.78 8.39 -7.01
N GLY A 82 8.09 8.55 -7.18
CA GLY A 82 8.88 9.71 -6.76
C GLY A 82 9.06 9.80 -5.22
N ASN A 83 8.00 10.00 -4.47
CA ASN A 83 8.03 10.10 -3.01
C ASN A 83 7.03 9.11 -2.36
N PRO A 84 7.31 7.79 -2.39
CA PRO A 84 6.44 6.79 -1.80
C PRO A 84 6.43 6.88 -0.27
N SER A 85 5.35 6.36 0.34
CA SER A 85 5.26 6.28 1.81
C SER A 85 6.20 5.23 2.41
N GLY A 86 6.49 4.16 1.68
CA GLY A 86 7.23 3.01 2.17
C GLY A 86 6.34 1.92 2.79
N VAL A 87 5.04 2.13 2.91
CA VAL A 87 4.14 1.15 3.51
C VAL A 87 3.97 -0.10 2.65
N ASP A 88 3.82 0.05 1.33
CA ASP A 88 3.53 -1.07 0.44
C ASP A 88 4.71 -2.05 0.34
N ASN A 89 5.95 -1.53 0.20
CA ASN A 89 7.14 -2.38 0.16
C ASN A 89 7.40 -3.05 1.51
N THR A 90 7.16 -2.35 2.62
CA THR A 90 7.29 -2.91 3.97
C THR A 90 6.29 -4.06 4.17
N LEU A 91 5.01 -3.84 3.86
CA LEU A 91 3.98 -4.89 3.95
C LEU A 91 4.27 -6.08 3.03
N ALA A 92 4.72 -5.82 1.79
CA ALA A 92 5.05 -6.88 0.85
C ALA A 92 6.28 -7.70 1.28
N THR A 93 7.23 -7.08 1.98
CA THR A 93 8.45 -7.75 2.44
C THR A 93 8.20 -8.60 3.68
N PHE A 94 7.59 -8.00 4.72
CA PHE A 94 7.43 -8.66 6.02
C PHE A 94 6.17 -9.52 6.11
N ALA A 95 5.16 -9.26 5.29
CA ALA A 95 3.90 -10.02 5.20
C ALA A 95 3.19 -10.21 6.56
N ARG A 96 3.22 -9.18 7.42
CA ARG A 96 2.64 -9.20 8.77
C ARG A 96 1.72 -8.00 8.98
N PRO A 97 0.67 -8.14 9.81
CA PRO A 97 -0.10 -6.98 10.26
C PRO A 97 0.80 -6.01 11.03
N MET A 98 0.72 -4.73 10.71
CA MET A 98 1.57 -3.73 11.34
C MET A 98 0.89 -2.37 11.40
N LEU A 99 1.25 -1.60 12.41
CA LEU A 99 1.05 -0.17 12.47
C LEU A 99 2.28 0.52 11.89
N PHE A 100 2.09 1.29 10.83
CA PHE A 100 3.18 1.96 10.11
C PHE A 100 3.05 3.47 10.28
N CYS A 101 4.11 4.12 10.72
CA CYS A 101 4.20 5.58 10.80
C CYS A 101 5.42 6.08 10.02
N LYS A 102 5.17 7.03 9.09
CA LYS A 102 6.24 7.72 8.37
C LYS A 102 6.58 9.01 9.10
N GLY A 103 7.64 8.99 9.92
CA GLY A 103 8.26 10.17 10.52
C GLY A 103 9.60 10.51 9.86
N ASP A 104 10.54 11.04 10.63
CA ASP A 104 11.94 11.24 10.22
C ASP A 104 12.63 9.88 9.93
N SER A 105 12.19 8.83 10.60
CA SER A 105 12.48 7.43 10.31
C SER A 105 11.17 6.63 10.26
N PHE A 106 11.16 5.53 9.49
CA PHE A 106 10.01 4.62 9.49
C PHE A 106 9.90 3.94 10.86
N GLN A 107 8.73 4.06 11.47
CA GLN A 107 8.37 3.32 12.67
C GLN A 107 7.36 2.25 12.28
N VAL A 108 7.68 1.01 12.60
CA VAL A 108 6.86 -0.16 12.31
C VAL A 108 6.65 -0.92 13.61
N GLU A 109 5.41 -1.07 14.01
CA GLU A 109 5.00 -1.89 15.14
C GLU A 109 4.21 -3.09 14.61
N GLU A 110 4.69 -4.30 14.88
CA GLU A 110 3.98 -5.52 14.50
C GLU A 110 2.75 -5.69 15.39
N LEU A 111 1.61 -5.99 14.78
CA LEU A 111 0.37 -6.25 15.49
C LEU A 111 0.14 -7.75 15.62
N GLU A 112 0.16 -8.25 16.85
CA GLU A 112 -0.18 -9.63 17.16
C GLU A 112 -1.70 -9.82 17.15
N LEU A 113 -2.21 -10.48 16.12
CA LEU A 113 -3.64 -10.73 15.97
C LEU A 113 -3.98 -12.13 16.47
N GLY A 114 -4.85 -12.23 17.47
CA GLY A 114 -5.39 -13.51 17.92
C GLY A 114 -6.24 -14.21 16.85
N ARG A 115 -6.91 -13.43 15.99
CA ARG A 115 -7.72 -13.90 14.85
C ARG A 115 -7.72 -12.84 13.76
N ILE A 116 -7.59 -13.30 12.51
CA ILE A 116 -7.74 -12.40 11.34
C ILE A 116 -9.23 -12.08 11.17
N PRO A 117 -9.63 -10.79 11.10
CA PRO A 117 -11.02 -10.42 10.84
C PRO A 117 -11.44 -10.85 9.43
N PRO A 118 -12.74 -11.14 9.21
CA PRO A 118 -13.25 -11.36 7.87
C PRO A 118 -13.21 -10.03 7.09
N ILE A 119 -12.33 -9.97 6.09
CA ILE A 119 -12.15 -8.79 5.24
C ILE A 119 -12.59 -9.14 3.82
N VAL A 120 -13.42 -8.29 3.21
CA VAL A 120 -13.77 -8.34 1.79
C VAL A 120 -13.10 -7.16 1.09
N ILE A 121 -12.35 -7.45 0.04
CA ILE A 121 -11.73 -6.44 -0.82
C ILE A 121 -12.55 -6.35 -2.09
N ALA A 122 -13.03 -5.14 -2.40
CA ALA A 122 -13.74 -4.84 -3.62
C ALA A 122 -12.96 -3.83 -4.44
N CYS A 123 -12.84 -4.05 -5.75
CA CYS A 123 -12.13 -3.16 -6.66
C CYS A 123 -13.11 -2.49 -7.62
N GLY A 124 -12.93 -1.19 -7.86
CA GLY A 124 -13.67 -0.45 -8.89
C GLY A 124 -13.25 -0.85 -10.31
N HIS A 125 -13.89 -0.24 -11.30
CA HIS A 125 -13.62 -0.51 -12.72
C HIS A 125 -12.46 0.31 -13.26
N GLN A 126 -12.16 1.45 -12.65
CA GLN A 126 -11.11 2.35 -13.12
C GLN A 126 -9.87 2.28 -12.22
N PRO A 127 -8.67 2.20 -12.82
CA PRO A 127 -7.44 2.27 -12.04
C PRO A 127 -7.31 3.65 -11.38
N GLY A 128 -6.90 3.65 -10.11
CA GLY A 128 -6.61 4.89 -9.39
C GLY A 128 -5.29 5.51 -9.84
N VAL A 129 -5.28 6.84 -9.99
CA VAL A 129 -4.07 7.61 -10.31
C VAL A 129 -3.55 8.23 -9.01
N THR A 130 -2.82 7.45 -8.23
CA THR A 130 -2.39 7.81 -6.87
C THR A 130 -1.64 9.15 -6.80
N HIS A 131 -0.76 9.46 -7.77
CA HIS A 131 0.01 10.70 -7.74
C HIS A 131 -0.86 11.96 -7.93
N GLU A 132 -1.95 11.87 -8.71
CA GLU A 132 -2.90 12.97 -8.87
C GLU A 132 -3.69 13.21 -7.58
N GLN A 133 -4.09 12.13 -6.90
CA GLN A 133 -4.78 12.22 -5.61
C GLN A 133 -3.88 12.87 -4.55
N VAL A 134 -2.63 12.44 -4.44
CA VAL A 134 -1.64 13.02 -3.52
C VAL A 134 -1.39 14.51 -3.84
N ALA A 135 -1.22 14.87 -5.12
CA ALA A 135 -1.05 16.26 -5.54
C ALA A 135 -2.29 17.11 -5.20
N GLY A 136 -3.49 16.57 -5.41
CA GLY A 136 -4.74 17.24 -5.07
C GLY A 136 -4.91 17.48 -3.57
N VAL A 137 -4.57 16.49 -2.72
CA VAL A 137 -4.58 16.64 -1.26
C VAL A 137 -3.57 17.71 -0.83
N ARG A 138 -2.36 17.71 -1.39
CA ARG A 138 -1.34 18.73 -1.11
C ARG A 138 -1.83 20.13 -1.43
N ALA A 139 -2.38 20.36 -2.62
CA ALA A 139 -2.89 21.66 -3.02
C ALA A 139 -4.01 22.17 -2.07
N ARG A 140 -4.91 21.28 -1.65
CA ARG A 140 -5.97 21.62 -0.70
C ARG A 140 -5.41 21.93 0.69
N PHE A 141 -4.42 21.16 1.14
CA PHE A 141 -3.71 21.42 2.40
C PHE A 141 -3.03 22.80 2.37
N GLU A 142 -2.32 23.15 1.29
CA GLU A 142 -1.67 24.45 1.14
C GLU A 142 -2.68 25.61 1.14
N ALA A 143 -3.86 25.40 0.58
CA ALA A 143 -4.93 26.40 0.58
C ALA A 143 -5.61 26.58 1.95
N GLN A 144 -5.75 25.53 2.75
CA GLN A 144 -6.45 25.51 4.04
C GLN A 144 -5.72 24.65 5.08
N PRO A 145 -4.50 25.04 5.49
CA PRO A 145 -3.62 24.18 6.28
C PRO A 145 -4.22 23.75 7.64
N THR A 146 -4.87 24.67 8.34
CA THR A 146 -5.47 24.36 9.66
C THR A 146 -6.59 23.32 9.57
N ALA A 147 -7.47 23.43 8.57
CA ALA A 147 -8.58 22.51 8.40
C ALA A 147 -8.08 21.10 8.02
N TYR A 148 -7.14 21.03 7.08
CA TYR A 148 -6.60 19.75 6.62
C TYR A 148 -5.67 19.09 7.63
N ALA A 149 -4.91 19.87 8.43
CA ALA A 149 -4.14 19.32 9.56
C ALA A 149 -5.06 18.62 10.56
N ALA A 150 -6.20 19.25 10.93
CA ALA A 150 -7.17 18.64 11.82
C ALA A 150 -7.74 17.31 11.27
N ILE A 151 -7.95 17.20 9.95
CA ILE A 151 -8.38 15.94 9.33
C ILE A 151 -7.29 14.87 9.46
N PHE A 152 -6.02 15.21 9.22
CA PHE A 152 -4.91 14.27 9.36
C PHE A 152 -4.75 13.80 10.81
N ASP A 153 -4.83 14.71 11.80
CA ASP A 153 -4.77 14.35 13.21
C ASP A 153 -5.91 13.39 13.61
N GLN A 154 -7.11 13.60 13.06
CA GLN A 154 -8.24 12.67 13.30
C GLN A 154 -7.99 11.31 12.66
N ILE A 155 -7.46 11.23 11.43
CA ILE A 155 -7.15 9.95 10.76
C ILE A 155 -6.05 9.21 11.53
N ASP A 156 -5.05 9.92 12.06
CA ASP A 156 -4.00 9.34 12.89
C ASP A 156 -4.58 8.71 14.16
N GLY A 157 -5.39 9.45 14.90
CA GLY A 157 -6.10 8.94 16.07
C GLY A 157 -6.97 7.72 15.78
N LEU A 158 -7.69 7.72 14.63
CA LEU A 158 -8.50 6.58 14.19
C LEU A 158 -7.64 5.38 13.83
N SER A 159 -6.45 5.58 13.27
CA SER A 159 -5.51 4.51 12.93
C SER A 159 -4.99 3.81 14.19
N LEU A 160 -4.64 4.59 15.23
CA LEU A 160 -4.22 4.07 16.52
C LEU A 160 -5.35 3.32 17.25
N ALA A 161 -6.57 3.88 17.25
CA ALA A 161 -7.74 3.23 17.84
C ALA A 161 -8.09 1.93 17.06
N GLY A 162 -8.03 1.98 15.73
CA GLY A 162 -8.28 0.83 14.86
C GLY A 162 -7.29 -0.31 15.09
N ALA A 163 -6.00 0.00 15.28
CA ALA A 163 -4.99 -0.99 15.61
C ALA A 163 -5.31 -1.69 16.96
N LYS A 164 -5.72 -0.93 17.98
CA LYS A 164 -6.12 -1.48 19.28
C LYS A 164 -7.36 -2.37 19.17
N ALA A 165 -8.42 -1.89 18.49
CA ALA A 165 -9.63 -2.68 18.28
C ALA A 165 -9.34 -3.97 17.48
N LEU A 166 -8.44 -3.91 16.50
CA LEU A 166 -8.03 -5.05 15.70
C LEU A 166 -7.31 -6.11 16.56
N VAL A 167 -6.36 -5.70 17.40
CA VAL A 167 -5.63 -6.59 18.32
C VAL A 167 -6.57 -7.18 19.36
N ALA A 168 -7.51 -6.39 19.90
CA ALA A 168 -8.51 -6.85 20.87
C ALA A 168 -9.60 -7.77 20.26
N GLY A 169 -9.69 -7.83 18.91
CA GLY A 169 -10.76 -8.59 18.23
C GLY A 169 -12.13 -7.90 18.26
N GLU A 170 -12.17 -6.61 18.55
CA GLU A 170 -13.38 -5.79 18.64
C GLU A 170 -13.80 -5.29 17.25
N TYR A 171 -14.22 -6.21 16.39
CA TYR A 171 -14.45 -5.93 14.96
C TYR A 171 -15.64 -5.01 14.70
N ALA A 172 -16.61 -4.95 15.61
CA ALA A 172 -17.71 -3.99 15.51
C ALA A 172 -17.22 -2.56 15.70
N GLU A 173 -16.35 -2.32 16.67
CA GLU A 173 -15.70 -1.03 16.91
C GLU A 173 -14.79 -0.66 15.75
N LEU A 174 -13.95 -1.60 15.28
CA LEU A 174 -13.11 -1.39 14.09
C LEU A 174 -13.94 -0.94 12.89
N GLY A 175 -15.11 -1.57 12.67
CA GLY A 175 -16.03 -1.18 11.60
C GLY A 175 -16.56 0.24 11.74
N GLN A 176 -16.91 0.67 12.95
CA GLN A 176 -17.32 2.05 13.23
C GLN A 176 -16.20 3.06 12.94
N LEU A 177 -14.97 2.76 13.38
CA LEU A 177 -13.80 3.59 13.10
C LEU A 177 -13.51 3.68 11.59
N MET A 178 -13.66 2.57 10.87
CA MET A 178 -13.56 2.57 9.40
C MET A 178 -14.60 3.50 8.76
N ASN A 179 -15.82 3.50 9.24
CA ASN A 179 -16.89 4.36 8.73
C ASN A 179 -16.61 5.85 8.97
N ILE A 180 -16.07 6.21 10.13
CA ILE A 180 -15.65 7.59 10.43
C ILE A 180 -14.49 7.98 9.52
N CYS A 181 -13.50 7.11 9.37
CA CYS A 181 -12.35 7.32 8.49
C CYS A 181 -12.79 7.55 7.03
N GLN A 182 -13.80 6.82 6.53
CA GLN A 182 -14.35 7.05 5.19
C GLN A 182 -14.89 8.47 5.01
N GLY A 183 -15.59 9.01 6.00
CA GLY A 183 -16.05 10.40 5.98
C GLY A 183 -14.89 11.40 5.87
N LEU A 184 -13.80 11.17 6.58
CA LEU A 184 -12.60 12.01 6.52
C LEU A 184 -11.87 11.86 5.17
N LEU A 185 -11.78 10.66 4.62
CA LEU A 185 -11.21 10.43 3.28
C LEU A 185 -12.03 11.10 2.19
N ASN A 186 -13.36 11.11 2.33
CA ASN A 186 -14.24 11.88 1.45
C ASN A 186 -13.96 13.39 1.58
N ALA A 187 -13.85 13.91 2.80
CA ALA A 187 -13.52 15.32 3.06
C ALA A 187 -12.13 15.70 2.50
N LEU A 188 -11.16 14.78 2.50
CA LEU A 188 -9.88 14.98 1.80
C LEU A 188 -10.02 15.00 0.27
N GLY A 189 -11.19 14.59 -0.28
CA GLY A 189 -11.44 14.53 -1.71
C GLY A 189 -10.69 13.42 -2.42
N VAL A 190 -10.39 12.31 -1.75
CA VAL A 190 -9.73 11.12 -2.32
C VAL A 190 -10.71 9.99 -2.65
N SER A 191 -11.96 10.08 -2.18
CA SER A 191 -13.03 9.18 -2.55
C SER A 191 -13.69 9.60 -3.86
N THR A 192 -14.21 8.62 -4.59
CA THR A 192 -14.95 8.83 -5.85
C THR A 192 -16.41 8.41 -5.69
N PRO A 193 -17.34 8.88 -6.54
CA PRO A 193 -18.74 8.42 -6.50
C PRO A 193 -18.89 6.88 -6.59
N GLU A 194 -18.02 6.21 -7.34
CA GLU A 194 -18.00 4.75 -7.42
C GLU A 194 -17.62 4.12 -6.07
N LEU A 195 -16.56 4.62 -5.43
CA LEU A 195 -16.11 4.13 -4.13
C LEU A 195 -17.14 4.40 -3.03
N GLU A 196 -17.77 5.58 -3.01
CA GLU A 196 -18.85 5.89 -2.06
C GLU A 196 -20.02 4.91 -2.22
N ARG A 197 -20.40 4.61 -3.46
CA ARG A 197 -21.45 3.63 -3.73
C ARG A 197 -21.07 2.21 -3.28
N MET A 198 -19.82 1.81 -3.48
CA MET A 198 -19.33 0.50 -3.01
C MET A 198 -19.35 0.41 -1.49
N VAL A 199 -18.93 1.47 -0.79
CA VAL A 199 -18.97 1.58 0.67
C VAL A 199 -20.43 1.49 1.17
N GLU A 200 -21.34 2.19 0.53
CA GLU A 200 -22.76 2.15 0.87
C GLU A 200 -23.34 0.74 0.71
N ILE A 201 -23.08 0.08 -0.43
CA ILE A 201 -23.53 -1.28 -0.70
C ILE A 201 -22.99 -2.25 0.36
N ALA A 202 -21.71 -2.15 0.73
CA ALA A 202 -21.12 -3.01 1.74
C ALA A 202 -21.83 -2.85 3.11
N ARG A 203 -22.12 -1.60 3.51
CA ARG A 203 -22.85 -1.31 4.75
C ARG A 203 -24.30 -1.86 4.70
N GLN A 204 -24.99 -1.66 3.59
CA GLN A 204 -26.35 -2.20 3.39
C GLN A 204 -26.37 -3.73 3.42
N ALA A 205 -25.31 -4.38 2.96
CA ALA A 205 -25.13 -5.84 3.02
C ALA A 205 -24.73 -6.35 4.42
N GLY A 206 -24.59 -5.49 5.43
CA GLY A 206 -24.33 -5.86 6.82
C GLY A 206 -22.86 -5.86 7.21
N ALA A 207 -21.96 -5.25 6.43
CA ALA A 207 -20.59 -5.03 6.87
C ALA A 207 -20.58 -4.10 8.11
N ALA A 208 -19.80 -4.44 9.14
CA ALA A 208 -19.63 -3.60 10.33
C ALA A 208 -19.05 -2.23 9.98
N GLY A 209 -18.20 -2.17 8.95
CA GLY A 209 -17.67 -0.95 8.37
C GLY A 209 -17.11 -1.18 6.98
N ALA A 210 -17.01 -0.10 6.23
CA ALA A 210 -16.40 -0.10 4.91
C ALA A 210 -15.71 1.24 4.65
N LYS A 211 -14.54 1.19 4.03
CA LYS A 211 -13.77 2.37 3.63
C LYS A 211 -12.92 2.11 2.38
N LEU A 212 -12.52 3.21 1.77
CA LEU A 212 -11.45 3.28 0.77
C LEU A 212 -10.13 2.71 1.32
#